data_e93802aefc2d5e0a6c9adaa2671108d2
#
_entry.id   e93802aefc2d5e0a6c9adaa2671108d2
#
_cell.length_a   1.000
_cell.length_b   1.000
_cell.length_c   1.000
_cell.angle_alpha   90.00
_cell.angle_beta   90.00
_cell.angle_gamma   90.00
#
_symmetry.space_group_name_H-M   'P 1'
#
loop_
_entity.id
_entity.type
_entity.pdbx_description
1 polymer ?
#
loop_
_entity_poly.entity_id
_entity_poly.type
_entity_poly.pdbx_seq_one_letter_code
_entity_poly.pdbx_strand_id
1 'polypeptide(L)'
;MAINIKNQIFTLHTKNSTYQMKVDEQNMLIHTYYGNRTDDTDCSYLIRMADRGFSGNIPGTDRERVYSLDFLPQEFPVYGDGDYRVDCLKADLGSGVQDGMFFFDSYQVREGKYNIPGLPAFFSSEKSEGETLEIVLKDAVEEVYVHLLYGVFEELDIITRAAVVENRTEGDIQI
;
A
#
# COMPACT_ATOMS: atom_id res chain seq x y z
N MET A 1 3.05 8.49 19.57
CA MET A 1 2.60 8.68 18.18
C MET A 1 2.54 7.29 17.56
N ALA A 2 1.36 6.88 17.17
CA ALA A 2 1.15 5.51 16.66
C ALA A 2 1.70 5.34 15.23
N ILE A 3 1.84 6.45 14.50
CA ILE A 3 2.37 6.46 13.14
C ILE A 3 3.70 7.22 13.14
N ASN A 4 4.76 6.53 12.70
CA ASN A 4 6.08 7.13 12.50
C ASN A 4 6.50 6.99 11.02
N ILE A 5 6.98 8.09 10.43
CA ILE A 5 7.38 8.11 9.02
C ILE A 5 8.78 8.71 8.91
N LYS A 6 9.69 7.93 8.34
CA LYS A 6 11.08 8.34 8.14
C LYS A 6 11.63 7.74 6.85
N ASN A 7 12.14 8.58 5.95
CA ASN A 7 12.73 8.14 4.68
C ASN A 7 11.79 7.20 3.88
N GLN A 8 10.50 7.55 3.78
CA GLN A 8 9.46 6.75 3.13
C GLN A 8 9.28 5.34 3.72
N ILE A 9 9.66 5.15 4.98
CA ILE A 9 9.30 3.99 5.79
C ILE A 9 8.13 4.42 6.66
N PHE A 10 7.03 3.72 6.55
CA PHE A 10 5.79 3.93 7.29
C PHE A 10 5.68 2.87 8.36
N THR A 11 5.87 3.25 9.61
CA THR A 11 5.79 2.34 10.75
C THR A 11 4.55 2.66 11.58
N LEU A 12 3.63 1.70 11.66
CA LEU A 12 2.39 1.80 12.40
C LEU A 12 2.51 0.94 13.66
N HIS A 13 2.41 1.58 14.80
CA HIS A 13 2.50 0.91 16.11
C HIS A 13 1.15 0.81 16.78
N THR A 14 0.82 -0.37 17.25
CA THR A 14 -0.18 -0.56 18.28
C THR A 14 0.51 -0.89 19.61
N LYS A 15 -0.26 -1.19 20.63
CA LYS A 15 0.29 -1.56 21.96
C LYS A 15 1.24 -2.75 21.88
N ASN A 16 0.90 -3.77 21.10
CA ASN A 16 1.63 -5.04 21.04
C ASN A 16 2.14 -5.39 19.65
N SER A 17 1.80 -4.64 18.61
CA SER A 17 2.19 -4.96 17.24
C SER A 17 2.80 -3.78 16.50
N THR A 18 3.57 -4.12 15.46
CA THR A 18 4.11 -3.19 14.48
C THR A 18 3.76 -3.68 13.09
N TYR A 19 3.25 -2.76 12.28
CA TYR A 19 3.04 -2.94 10.84
C TYR A 19 3.93 -1.96 10.09
N GLN A 20 4.77 -2.43 9.17
CA GLN A 20 5.70 -1.56 8.48
C GLN A 20 5.66 -1.77 6.97
N MET A 21 5.69 -0.66 6.25
CA MET A 21 5.77 -0.57 4.80
C MET A 21 6.89 0.38 4.41
N LYS A 22 7.39 0.23 3.19
CA LYS A 22 8.44 1.09 2.64
C LYS A 22 8.18 1.34 1.16
N VAL A 23 8.46 2.55 0.71
CA VAL A 23 8.62 2.83 -0.73
C VAL A 23 10.04 2.47 -1.12
N ASP A 24 10.18 1.60 -2.10
CA ASP A 24 11.48 1.15 -2.58
C ASP A 24 12.09 2.08 -3.65
N GLU A 25 13.24 1.71 -4.17
CA GLU A 25 13.97 2.49 -5.19
C GLU A 25 13.25 2.58 -6.54
N GLN A 26 12.30 1.68 -6.78
CA GLN A 26 11.44 1.67 -7.98
C GLN A 26 10.10 2.36 -7.75
N ASN A 27 9.96 3.06 -6.63
CA ASN A 27 8.74 3.77 -6.22
C ASN A 27 7.54 2.84 -5.95
N MET A 28 7.81 1.56 -5.64
CA MET A 28 6.78 0.58 -5.27
C MET A 28 6.59 0.57 -3.76
N LEU A 29 5.33 0.45 -3.32
CA LEU A 29 5.02 0.31 -1.90
C LEU A 29 5.10 -1.17 -1.50
N ILE A 30 6.08 -1.49 -0.66
CA ILE A 30 6.44 -2.84 -0.25
C ILE A 30 6.09 -3.03 1.23
N HIS A 31 5.43 -4.14 1.55
CA HIS A 31 5.24 -4.59 2.92
C HIS A 31 6.55 -5.16 3.48
N THR A 32 7.00 -4.66 4.62
CA THR A 32 8.28 -5.09 5.20
C THR A 32 8.13 -5.93 6.46
N TYR A 33 7.15 -5.62 7.30
CA TYR A 33 6.98 -6.32 8.57
C TYR A 33 5.55 -6.24 9.10
N TYR A 34 5.08 -7.32 9.69
CA TYR A 34 3.94 -7.34 10.59
C TYR A 34 4.17 -8.39 11.68
N GLY A 35 4.11 -7.98 12.93
CA GLY A 35 4.32 -8.89 14.06
C GLY A 35 4.34 -8.17 15.41
N ASN A 36 5.03 -8.75 16.37
CA ASN A 36 5.20 -8.15 17.69
C ASN A 36 5.78 -6.75 17.59
N ARG A 37 5.40 -5.87 18.52
CA ARG A 37 5.89 -4.50 18.56
C ARG A 37 7.42 -4.47 18.56
N THR A 38 7.97 -3.73 17.61
CA THR A 38 9.39 -3.42 17.47
C THR A 38 9.64 -1.93 17.67
N ASP A 39 10.88 -1.50 17.51
CA ASP A 39 11.22 -0.09 17.31
C ASP A 39 10.98 0.35 15.85
N ASP A 40 11.46 1.54 15.48
CA ASP A 40 11.35 2.10 14.13
C ASP A 40 12.48 1.68 13.18
N THR A 41 13.16 0.57 13.45
CA THR A 41 14.20 0.02 12.59
C THR A 41 13.63 -0.37 11.23
N ASP A 42 14.33 -0.02 10.16
CA ASP A 42 13.99 -0.44 8.79
C ASP A 42 14.06 -1.96 8.67
N CYS A 43 12.91 -2.61 8.50
CA CYS A 43 12.79 -4.05 8.36
C CYS A 43 12.97 -4.55 6.92
N SER A 44 13.32 -3.68 5.97
CA SER A 44 13.50 -4.08 4.56
C SER A 44 14.60 -5.14 4.35
N TYR A 45 15.51 -5.33 5.31
CA TYR A 45 16.48 -6.43 5.29
C TYR A 45 15.83 -7.83 5.34
N LEU A 46 14.57 -7.92 5.72
CA LEU A 46 13.79 -9.18 5.70
C LEU A 46 13.31 -9.53 4.28
N ILE A 47 13.29 -8.56 3.37
CA ILE A 47 12.86 -8.79 1.99
C ILE A 47 13.93 -9.61 1.28
N ARG A 48 13.52 -10.76 0.77
CA ARG A 48 14.40 -11.63 -0.01
C ARG A 48 14.23 -11.29 -1.50
N MET A 49 15.33 -10.99 -2.16
CA MET A 49 15.40 -10.86 -3.61
C MET A 49 15.86 -12.19 -4.22
N ALA A 50 15.24 -12.61 -5.33
CA ALA A 50 15.62 -13.83 -6.03
C ALA A 50 15.35 -13.72 -7.53
N ASP A 51 16.30 -14.21 -8.34
CA ASP A 51 16.08 -14.39 -9.78
C ASP A 51 15.02 -15.48 -10.02
N ARG A 52 13.90 -15.10 -10.56
CA ARG A 52 12.78 -16.01 -10.89
C ARG A 52 12.82 -16.54 -12.32
N GLY A 53 13.66 -15.96 -13.16
CA GLY A 53 13.89 -16.41 -14.54
C GLY A 53 12.79 -16.07 -15.54
N PHE A 54 11.53 -16.01 -15.12
CA PHE A 54 10.36 -15.80 -15.98
C PHE A 54 9.53 -14.58 -15.63
N SER A 55 9.91 -13.84 -14.60
CA SER A 55 9.16 -12.66 -14.14
C SER A 55 9.31 -11.51 -15.12
N GLY A 56 8.22 -10.77 -15.34
CA GLY A 56 8.27 -9.50 -15.99
C GLY A 56 9.06 -8.49 -15.13
N ASN A 57 9.86 -7.66 -15.78
CA ASN A 57 10.55 -6.57 -15.11
C ASN A 57 9.73 -5.29 -15.28
N ILE A 58 9.72 -4.46 -14.24
CA ILE A 58 9.15 -3.12 -14.36
C ILE A 58 9.92 -2.34 -15.44
N PRO A 59 9.23 -1.59 -16.31
CA PRO A 59 9.90 -0.72 -17.27
C PRO A 59 10.91 0.21 -16.58
N GLY A 60 12.13 0.28 -17.12
CA GLY A 60 13.20 1.12 -16.56
C GLY A 60 14.12 0.47 -15.54
N THR A 61 13.91 -0.78 -15.16
CA THR A 61 14.80 -1.51 -14.20
C THR A 61 16.03 -2.14 -14.85
N ASP A 62 16.40 -1.76 -16.06
CA ASP A 62 17.58 -2.23 -16.80
C ASP A 62 17.72 -3.78 -16.85
N ARG A 63 16.60 -4.49 -16.82
CA ARG A 63 16.54 -5.96 -16.81
C ARG A 63 17.14 -6.59 -15.55
N GLU A 64 17.04 -5.93 -14.43
CA GLU A 64 17.44 -6.54 -13.16
C GLU A 64 16.55 -7.73 -12.82
N ARG A 65 17.07 -8.94 -13.03
CA ARG A 65 16.32 -10.19 -12.92
C ARG A 65 15.92 -10.57 -11.50
N VAL A 66 16.54 -9.95 -10.51
CA VAL A 66 16.20 -10.19 -9.10
C VAL A 66 15.05 -9.31 -8.61
N TYR A 67 14.75 -8.22 -9.33
CA TYR A 67 13.60 -7.37 -9.03
C TYR A 67 12.36 -7.91 -9.76
N SER A 68 11.44 -8.47 -9.03
CA SER A 68 10.27 -9.16 -9.58
C SER A 68 9.05 -8.92 -8.72
N LEU A 69 7.99 -8.34 -9.31
CA LEU A 69 6.76 -8.00 -8.59
C LEU A 69 6.02 -9.22 -8.07
N ASP A 70 6.11 -10.37 -8.74
CA ASP A 70 5.49 -11.62 -8.29
C ASP A 70 6.20 -12.26 -7.08
N PHE A 71 7.37 -11.75 -6.72
CA PHE A 71 8.15 -12.23 -5.59
C PHE A 71 8.21 -11.23 -4.44
N LEU A 72 8.28 -9.94 -4.75
CA LEU A 72 8.29 -8.88 -3.76
C LEU A 72 6.96 -8.83 -2.99
N PRO A 73 7.00 -8.60 -1.68
CA PRO A 73 5.79 -8.47 -0.88
C PRO A 73 5.12 -7.10 -1.09
N GLN A 74 4.52 -6.91 -2.26
CA GLN A 74 3.77 -5.69 -2.55
C GLN A 74 2.69 -5.46 -1.50
N GLU A 75 2.53 -4.22 -1.05
CA GLU A 75 1.47 -3.85 -0.13
C GLU A 75 0.08 -3.87 -0.79
N PHE A 76 0.03 -3.54 -2.07
CA PHE A 76 -1.20 -3.51 -2.87
C PHE A 76 -0.93 -4.07 -4.28
N PRO A 77 -0.84 -5.41 -4.43
CA PRO A 77 -0.63 -6.03 -5.75
C PRO A 77 -1.84 -5.80 -6.65
N VAL A 78 -1.58 -5.50 -7.92
CA VAL A 78 -2.59 -5.24 -8.95
C VAL A 78 -2.48 -6.28 -10.05
N TYR A 79 -3.61 -6.62 -10.68
CA TYR A 79 -3.61 -7.53 -11.81
C TYR A 79 -2.95 -6.88 -13.04
N GLY A 80 -2.08 -7.61 -13.74
CA GLY A 80 -1.54 -7.22 -15.06
C GLY A 80 -0.11 -6.73 -15.06
N ASP A 81 0.48 -6.42 -13.91
CA ASP A 81 1.85 -5.88 -13.79
C ASP A 81 2.96 -6.94 -13.67
N GLY A 82 2.62 -8.21 -13.93
CA GLY A 82 3.55 -9.34 -13.79
C GLY A 82 3.49 -10.06 -12.45
N ASP A 83 2.64 -9.63 -11.53
CA ASP A 83 2.32 -10.37 -10.31
C ASP A 83 1.20 -11.39 -10.61
N TYR A 84 1.48 -12.66 -10.40
CA TYR A 84 0.54 -13.78 -10.65
C TYR A 84 -0.16 -14.27 -9.37
N ARG A 85 0.04 -13.59 -8.25
CA ARG A 85 -0.66 -13.88 -6.99
C ARG A 85 -2.07 -13.28 -7.04
N VAL A 86 -2.84 -13.52 -5.97
CA VAL A 86 -4.16 -12.91 -5.82
C VAL A 86 -3.99 -11.40 -5.71
N ASP A 87 -4.61 -10.68 -6.62
CA ASP A 87 -4.60 -9.23 -6.72
C ASP A 87 -5.56 -8.57 -5.72
N CYS A 88 -5.25 -7.35 -5.33
CA CYS A 88 -6.12 -6.46 -4.56
C CYS A 88 -7.04 -5.63 -5.45
N LEU A 89 -6.63 -5.42 -6.71
CA LEU A 89 -7.38 -4.67 -7.71
C LEU A 89 -7.21 -5.33 -9.07
N LYS A 90 -8.32 -5.51 -9.77
CA LYS A 90 -8.37 -5.88 -11.17
C LYS A 90 -9.27 -4.89 -11.88
N ALA A 91 -8.71 -4.04 -12.74
CA ALA A 91 -9.43 -2.96 -13.37
C ALA A 91 -9.02 -2.78 -14.83
N ASP A 92 -10.02 -2.47 -15.68
CA ASP A 92 -9.79 -1.86 -16.98
C ASP A 92 -9.85 -0.33 -16.79
N LEU A 93 -8.72 0.32 -17.00
CA LEU A 93 -8.57 1.75 -16.80
C LEU A 93 -8.97 2.59 -18.02
N GLY A 94 -9.71 1.98 -18.96
CA GLY A 94 -10.24 2.65 -20.15
C GLY A 94 -9.53 2.27 -21.45
N SER A 95 -8.47 1.44 -21.38
CA SER A 95 -7.75 0.93 -22.54
C SER A 95 -8.38 -0.33 -23.15
N GLY A 96 -9.32 -0.98 -22.46
CA GLY A 96 -9.84 -2.30 -22.79
C GLY A 96 -8.92 -3.44 -22.31
N VAL A 97 -7.85 -3.11 -21.57
CA VAL A 97 -6.88 -4.06 -21.01
C VAL A 97 -6.80 -3.89 -19.51
N GLN A 98 -6.64 -5.00 -18.81
CA GLN A 98 -6.48 -5.00 -17.34
C GLN A 98 -5.00 -5.05 -17.01
N ASP A 99 -4.32 -3.92 -17.01
CA ASP A 99 -2.86 -3.79 -16.90
C ASP A 99 -2.41 -2.60 -16.04
N GLY A 100 -3.17 -2.24 -15.03
CA GLY A 100 -2.81 -1.14 -14.13
C GLY A 100 -1.45 -1.34 -13.46
N MET A 101 -0.64 -0.27 -13.39
CA MET A 101 0.65 -0.26 -12.69
C MET A 101 0.72 0.96 -11.78
N PHE A 102 0.62 0.74 -10.47
CA PHE A 102 0.49 1.79 -9.48
C PHE A 102 1.78 2.01 -8.71
N PHE A 103 2.24 3.25 -8.73
CA PHE A 103 3.41 3.72 -8.00
C PHE A 103 3.01 4.63 -6.85
N PHE A 104 3.85 4.69 -5.82
CA PHE A 104 3.68 5.65 -4.74
C PHE A 104 3.67 7.08 -5.28
N ASP A 105 2.66 7.86 -4.87
CA ASP A 105 2.52 9.28 -5.22
C ASP A 105 2.76 10.18 -4.00
N SER A 106 1.95 9.99 -2.97
CA SER A 106 1.98 10.86 -1.81
C SER A 106 1.44 10.17 -0.56
N TYR A 107 1.54 10.83 0.57
CA TYR A 107 0.91 10.39 1.82
C TYR A 107 0.47 11.57 2.67
N GLN A 108 -0.46 11.32 3.59
CA GLN A 108 -0.81 12.23 4.67
C GLN A 108 -1.17 11.47 5.94
N VAL A 109 -0.95 12.13 7.08
CA VAL A 109 -1.40 11.63 8.39
C VAL A 109 -2.44 12.60 8.95
N ARG A 110 -3.52 12.05 9.48
CA ARG A 110 -4.62 12.81 10.09
C ARG A 110 -4.94 12.26 11.47
N GLU A 111 -5.38 13.14 12.37
CA GLU A 111 -6.00 12.71 13.62
C GLU A 111 -7.37 12.08 13.35
N GLY A 112 -7.73 11.10 14.16
CA GLY A 112 -9.00 10.38 14.05
C GLY A 112 -9.00 9.30 12.99
N LYS A 113 -10.10 8.55 12.97
CA LYS A 113 -10.33 7.46 12.01
C LYS A 113 -10.92 7.99 10.71
N TYR A 114 -10.49 7.44 9.58
CA TYR A 114 -11.16 7.64 8.29
C TYR A 114 -12.59 7.07 8.30
N ASN A 115 -13.45 7.63 7.46
CA ASN A 115 -14.80 7.14 7.22
C ASN A 115 -15.01 6.89 5.72
N ILE A 116 -15.68 5.80 5.38
CA ILE A 116 -16.06 5.47 4.01
C ILE A 116 -17.58 5.61 3.93
N PRO A 117 -18.10 6.55 3.14
CA PRO A 117 -19.54 6.77 3.01
C PRO A 117 -20.28 5.48 2.61
N GLY A 118 -21.39 5.19 3.28
CA GLY A 118 -22.22 4.01 2.98
C GLY A 118 -21.73 2.69 3.59
N LEU A 119 -20.57 2.66 4.24
CA LEU A 119 -20.07 1.47 4.94
C LEU A 119 -20.17 1.63 6.46
N PRO A 120 -20.31 0.51 7.21
CA PRO A 120 -20.27 0.54 8.66
C PRO A 120 -18.96 1.16 9.14
N ALA A 121 -19.06 2.05 10.11
CA ALA A 121 -17.89 2.67 10.74
C ALA A 121 -17.61 2.03 12.11
N PHE A 122 -16.34 1.90 12.44
CA PHE A 122 -15.92 1.63 13.81
C PHE A 122 -16.05 2.92 14.61
N PHE A 123 -16.78 2.87 15.71
CA PHE A 123 -16.92 4.02 16.62
C PHE A 123 -15.90 3.87 17.75
N SER A 124 -14.99 4.82 17.86
CA SER A 124 -14.16 4.93 19.05
C SER A 124 -14.86 5.82 20.10
N SER A 125 -14.66 5.52 21.38
CA SER A 125 -15.02 6.47 22.43
C SER A 125 -14.06 7.65 22.43
N GLU A 126 -14.43 8.78 23.01
CA GLU A 126 -13.61 10.01 23.11
C GLU A 126 -12.17 9.79 23.61
N LYS A 127 -11.86 8.63 24.18
CA LYS A 127 -10.53 8.26 24.70
C LYS A 127 -9.67 7.43 23.75
N SER A 128 -10.19 7.05 22.59
CA SER A 128 -9.49 6.20 21.61
C SER A 128 -9.48 6.85 20.23
N GLU A 129 -9.16 8.13 20.19
CA GLU A 129 -8.91 8.82 18.93
C GLU A 129 -7.66 8.18 18.31
N GLY A 130 -7.87 7.44 17.21
CA GLY A 130 -6.78 6.87 16.44
C GLY A 130 -6.16 7.90 15.53
N GLU A 131 -5.10 7.50 14.84
CA GLU A 131 -4.51 8.27 13.75
C GLU A 131 -4.84 7.54 12.42
N THR A 132 -4.98 8.28 11.34
CA THR A 132 -5.13 7.72 10.00
C THR A 132 -3.93 8.09 9.15
N LEU A 133 -3.24 7.07 8.63
CA LEU A 133 -2.32 7.20 7.51
C LEU A 133 -3.10 6.95 6.22
N GLU A 134 -2.99 7.86 5.28
CA GLU A 134 -3.41 7.69 3.90
C GLU A 134 -2.17 7.67 3.01
N ILE A 135 -2.02 6.63 2.21
CA ILE A 135 -1.00 6.51 1.16
C ILE A 135 -1.73 6.53 -0.18
N VAL A 136 -1.28 7.37 -1.08
CA VAL A 136 -1.84 7.47 -2.42
C VAL A 136 -0.89 6.79 -3.39
N LEU A 137 -1.43 5.88 -4.18
CA LEU A 137 -0.77 5.29 -5.33
C LEU A 137 -1.41 5.86 -6.59
N LYS A 138 -0.60 6.10 -7.62
CA LYS A 138 -1.06 6.60 -8.92
C LYS A 138 -0.69 5.62 -10.02
N ASP A 139 -1.61 5.39 -10.95
CA ASP A 139 -1.32 4.61 -12.15
C ASP A 139 -0.26 5.29 -13.02
N ALA A 140 0.56 4.50 -13.72
CA ALA A 140 1.68 4.98 -14.53
C ALA A 140 1.25 5.80 -15.75
N VAL A 141 0.06 5.56 -16.28
CA VAL A 141 -0.43 6.11 -17.55
C VAL A 141 -1.68 6.94 -17.34
N GLU A 142 -2.65 6.41 -16.59
CA GLU A 142 -3.96 7.01 -16.45
C GLU A 142 -4.06 7.84 -15.16
N GLU A 143 -4.94 8.83 -15.14
CA GLU A 143 -5.25 9.63 -13.96
C GLU A 143 -6.18 8.85 -13.01
N VAL A 144 -5.73 7.66 -12.61
CA VAL A 144 -6.42 6.79 -11.66
C VAL A 144 -5.56 6.65 -10.42
N TYR A 145 -6.17 6.77 -9.25
CA TYR A 145 -5.50 6.75 -7.96
C TYR A 145 -6.10 5.69 -7.05
N VAL A 146 -5.26 5.12 -6.20
CA VAL A 146 -5.68 4.23 -5.12
C VAL A 146 -5.26 4.87 -3.80
N HIS A 147 -6.23 5.15 -2.94
CA HIS A 147 -6.02 5.65 -1.59
C HIS A 147 -6.04 4.48 -0.62
N LEU A 148 -4.89 4.16 -0.06
CA LEU A 148 -4.75 3.14 0.98
C LEU A 148 -4.90 3.81 2.35
N LEU A 149 -5.93 3.45 3.08
CA LEU A 149 -6.29 4.04 4.36
C LEU A 149 -5.96 3.08 5.50
N TYR A 150 -5.17 3.54 6.47
CA TYR A 150 -4.80 2.78 7.66
C TYR A 150 -5.22 3.57 8.90
N GLY A 151 -6.24 3.08 9.61
CA GLY A 151 -6.63 3.64 10.91
C GLY A 151 -5.90 2.89 12.03
N VAL A 152 -5.09 3.60 12.81
CA VAL A 152 -4.28 3.01 13.88
C VAL A 152 -4.85 3.41 15.24
N PHE A 153 -5.21 2.42 16.05
CA PHE A 153 -5.74 2.58 17.40
C PHE A 153 -4.76 1.93 18.39
N GLU A 154 -3.77 2.69 18.83
CA GLU A 154 -2.65 2.18 19.63
C GLU A 154 -3.15 1.44 20.88
N GLU A 155 -4.02 2.05 21.68
CA GLU A 155 -4.50 1.47 22.94
C GLU A 155 -5.42 0.26 22.77
N LEU A 156 -6.09 0.15 21.63
CA LEU A 156 -6.98 -0.97 21.32
C LEU A 156 -6.28 -2.14 20.62
N ASP A 157 -5.01 -1.96 20.26
CA ASP A 157 -4.23 -2.95 19.50
C ASP A 157 -4.86 -3.29 18.14
N ILE A 158 -5.41 -2.30 17.46
CA ILE A 158 -6.15 -2.46 16.20
C ILE A 158 -5.55 -1.58 15.11
N ILE A 159 -5.35 -2.17 13.93
CA ILE A 159 -5.13 -1.45 12.66
C ILE A 159 -6.26 -1.82 11.72
N THR A 160 -7.00 -0.80 11.24
CA THR A 160 -8.03 -1.00 10.20
C THR A 160 -7.46 -0.61 8.84
N ARG A 161 -7.87 -1.32 7.79
CA ARG A 161 -7.44 -1.04 6.42
C ARG A 161 -8.64 -0.89 5.50
N ALA A 162 -8.50 0.03 4.52
CA ALA A 162 -9.43 0.15 3.41
C ALA A 162 -8.67 0.69 2.19
N ALA A 163 -9.23 0.45 1.00
CA ALA A 163 -8.78 1.05 -0.24
C ALA A 163 -9.94 1.76 -0.93
N VAL A 164 -9.65 2.91 -1.53
CA VAL A 164 -10.60 3.68 -2.33
C VAL A 164 -9.95 3.93 -3.69
N VAL A 165 -10.63 3.55 -4.76
CA VAL A 165 -10.19 3.85 -6.13
C VAL A 165 -10.82 5.15 -6.56
N GLU A 166 -10.00 6.11 -7.00
CA GLU A 166 -10.43 7.40 -7.51
C GLU A 166 -10.12 7.49 -9.02
N ASN A 167 -11.14 7.67 -9.82
CA ASN A 167 -11.01 7.92 -11.25
C ASN A 167 -11.07 9.44 -11.53
N ARG A 168 -9.98 9.99 -12.02
CA ARG A 168 -9.89 11.40 -12.50
C ARG A 168 -9.78 11.50 -14.01
N THR A 169 -9.92 10.39 -14.73
CA THR A 169 -9.98 10.41 -16.19
C THR A 169 -11.33 10.96 -16.68
N GLU A 170 -11.43 11.28 -17.97
CA GLU A 170 -12.70 11.69 -18.57
C GLU A 170 -13.62 10.50 -18.91
N GLY A 171 -13.10 9.27 -18.85
CA GLY A 171 -13.79 8.03 -19.19
C GLY A 171 -14.23 7.19 -17.99
N ASP A 172 -14.99 6.14 -18.26
CA ASP A 172 -15.36 5.14 -17.29
C ASP A 172 -14.24 4.11 -17.12
N ILE A 173 -14.06 3.63 -15.89
CA ILE A 173 -13.21 2.48 -15.56
C ILE A 173 -14.10 1.33 -15.08
N GLN A 174 -13.64 0.08 -15.28
CA GLN A 174 -14.33 -1.12 -14.79
C GLN A 174 -13.46 -1.80 -13.74
N ILE A 175 -14.02 -2.07 -12.57
CA ILE A 175 -13.40 -2.76 -11.43
C ILE A 175 -14.07 -4.12 -11.22
#